data_9e5f9a055b3fbe3518d3080ab92fe775
#
_entry.id   9e5f9a055b3fbe3518d3080ab92fe775
#
_cell.length_a   1.000
_cell.length_b   1.000
_cell.length_c   1.000
_cell.angle_alpha   90.00
_cell.angle_beta   90.00
_cell.angle_gamma   90.00
#
_symmetry.space_group_name_H-M   'P 1'
#
loop_
_entity.id
_entity.type
_entity.pdbx_description
1 polymer ?
#
loop_
_entity_poly.entity_id
_entity_poly.type
_entity_poly.pdbx_seq_one_letter_code
_entity_poly.pdbx_strand_id
1 'polypeptide(L)'
;MHALLLTIFIDTVGFGIVLPLLPFFAERFGASPLEVTLLATVFSFSQFVFAPLWGRLSDRIGRRPIILFTLAGMFCGYLALTMTDSLLMLFLARAFIGSMAANSGVIHAYIADVTSNAARAGAMAKVGAAHGLGFIIGPAIGGLFAGSDPTNPNLALPFIIAAALSGAAFCIACIQVRETVAVETRAAAAKGQRSLGRVFLEAVRIPQLALLFVVVTMTPFVFSGVETTFVLWSERMLGWGPWQNGQIYTFMGITAAATQWFLVGRLTRRFGEHRLICAGAAMIFIGVLLLPHTSGTVGLCISFGFIVFGVSVNNPSLSSLVSKYAHSSERGSLLGLSQSCSAMARITGPAWAGFAFGAFGPDWPFFSGAVVMVVMFILALRVKPAADSAKGRE
;
A
#
# COMPACT_ATOMS: atom_id res chain seq x y z
N MET A 1 -13.92 18.96 -3.75
CA MET A 1 -13.73 17.66 -3.08
C MET A 1 -14.04 16.47 -3.98
N HIS A 2 -15.18 16.43 -4.68
CA HIS A 2 -15.54 15.28 -5.56
C HIS A 2 -14.51 15.01 -6.65
N ALA A 3 -14.00 16.04 -7.31
CA ALA A 3 -12.94 15.89 -8.32
C ALA A 3 -11.69 15.21 -7.78
N LEU A 4 -11.23 15.61 -6.60
CA LEU A 4 -10.03 15.02 -6.00
C LEU A 4 -10.26 13.56 -5.63
N LEU A 5 -11.45 13.20 -5.12
CA LEU A 5 -11.81 11.80 -4.86
C LEU A 5 -11.84 10.98 -6.15
N LEU A 6 -12.37 11.54 -7.22
CA LEU A 6 -12.36 10.92 -8.54
C LEU A 6 -10.93 10.76 -9.07
N THR A 7 -10.09 11.77 -8.90
CA THR A 7 -8.67 11.70 -9.27
C THR A 7 -7.94 10.59 -8.52
N ILE A 8 -8.14 10.48 -7.19
CA ILE A 8 -7.56 9.42 -6.36
C ILE A 8 -8.04 8.04 -6.83
N PHE A 9 -9.35 7.90 -7.06
CA PHE A 9 -9.93 6.66 -7.56
C PHE A 9 -9.30 6.24 -8.88
N ILE A 10 -9.25 7.14 -9.87
CA ILE A 10 -8.67 6.89 -11.19
C ILE A 10 -7.18 6.52 -11.09
N ASP A 11 -6.42 7.23 -10.27
CA ASP A 11 -5.00 6.98 -10.04
C ASP A 11 -4.77 5.59 -9.44
N THR A 12 -5.59 5.21 -8.46
CA THR A 12 -5.53 3.88 -7.85
C THR A 12 -5.96 2.76 -8.81
N VAL A 13 -6.94 3.01 -9.68
CA VAL A 13 -7.31 2.08 -10.76
C VAL A 13 -6.10 1.85 -11.67
N GLY A 14 -5.41 2.92 -12.10
CA GLY A 14 -4.21 2.83 -12.93
C GLY A 14 -3.10 1.98 -12.28
N PHE A 15 -2.84 2.19 -10.99
CA PHE A 15 -1.90 1.37 -10.23
C PHE A 15 -2.34 -0.11 -10.19
N GLY A 16 -3.62 -0.36 -9.89
CA GLY A 16 -4.18 -1.71 -9.79
C GLY A 16 -4.17 -2.47 -11.12
N ILE A 17 -4.30 -1.79 -12.25
CA ILE A 17 -4.17 -2.39 -13.58
C ILE A 17 -2.78 -3.02 -13.77
N VAL A 18 -1.73 -2.33 -13.36
CA VAL A 18 -0.34 -2.76 -13.58
C VAL A 18 0.05 -3.95 -12.70
N LEU A 19 -0.52 -4.04 -11.49
CA LEU A 19 -0.08 -4.97 -10.46
C LEU A 19 -0.05 -6.45 -10.91
N PRO A 20 -1.14 -7.04 -11.46
CA PRO A 20 -1.15 -8.43 -11.89
C PRO A 20 -0.37 -8.68 -13.19
N LEU A 21 0.04 -7.64 -13.91
CA LEU A 21 0.69 -7.74 -15.22
C LEU A 21 2.21 -7.68 -15.13
N LEU A 22 2.73 -7.09 -14.06
CA LEU A 22 4.13 -6.77 -13.92
C LEU A 22 5.04 -8.01 -13.99
N PRO A 23 4.73 -9.15 -13.35
CA PRO A 23 5.52 -10.36 -13.49
C PRO A 23 5.61 -10.87 -14.93
N PHE A 24 4.49 -10.99 -15.62
CA PHE A 24 4.45 -11.42 -17.02
C PHE A 24 5.24 -10.49 -17.93
N PHE A 25 5.24 -9.18 -17.64
CA PHE A 25 6.00 -8.22 -18.41
C PHE A 25 7.50 -8.36 -18.20
N ALA A 26 7.93 -8.53 -16.94
CA ALA A 26 9.35 -8.69 -16.62
C ALA A 26 9.91 -10.02 -17.16
N GLU A 27 9.14 -11.11 -17.08
CA GLU A 27 9.58 -12.42 -17.58
C GLU A 27 9.76 -12.47 -19.09
N ARG A 28 9.07 -11.62 -19.88
CA ARG A 28 9.34 -11.42 -21.31
C ARG A 28 10.79 -10.97 -21.59
N PHE A 29 11.40 -10.26 -20.64
CA PHE A 29 12.81 -9.81 -20.74
C PHE A 29 13.75 -10.76 -20.01
N GLY A 30 13.31 -11.98 -19.65
CA GLY A 30 14.13 -12.98 -18.99
C GLY A 30 14.41 -12.68 -17.51
N ALA A 31 13.58 -11.86 -16.85
CA ALA A 31 13.76 -11.51 -15.44
C ALA A 31 13.66 -12.73 -14.53
N SER A 32 14.59 -12.85 -13.60
CA SER A 32 14.53 -13.80 -12.49
C SER A 32 13.41 -13.42 -11.49
N PRO A 33 12.93 -14.35 -10.65
CA PRO A 33 11.92 -14.05 -9.64
C PRO A 33 12.31 -12.89 -8.69
N LEU A 34 13.60 -12.78 -8.37
CA LEU A 34 14.12 -11.67 -7.58
C LEU A 34 13.98 -10.34 -8.33
N GLU A 35 14.35 -10.28 -9.60
CA GLU A 35 14.23 -9.06 -10.41
C GLU A 35 12.76 -8.64 -10.58
N VAL A 36 11.84 -9.58 -10.78
CA VAL A 36 10.40 -9.30 -10.82
C VAL A 36 9.93 -8.62 -9.54
N THR A 37 10.27 -9.16 -8.38
CA THR A 37 9.84 -8.57 -7.10
C THR A 37 10.58 -7.28 -6.76
N LEU A 38 11.82 -7.11 -7.24
CA LEU A 38 12.56 -5.86 -7.12
C LEU A 38 11.91 -4.69 -7.87
N LEU A 39 11.11 -4.93 -8.90
CA LEU A 39 10.30 -3.88 -9.54
C LEU A 39 9.29 -3.23 -8.57
N ALA A 40 8.70 -4.02 -7.67
CA ALA A 40 7.84 -3.49 -6.61
C ALA A 40 8.66 -2.81 -5.50
N THR A 41 9.85 -3.34 -5.19
CA THR A 41 10.81 -2.72 -4.25
C THR A 41 11.24 -1.34 -4.75
N VAL A 42 11.64 -1.21 -6.01
CA VAL A 42 12.09 0.06 -6.61
C VAL A 42 10.96 1.08 -6.63
N PHE A 43 9.75 0.67 -6.99
CA PHE A 43 8.57 1.54 -6.91
C PHE A 43 8.35 2.06 -5.47
N SER A 44 8.33 1.17 -4.48
CA SER A 44 8.11 1.52 -3.08
C SER A 44 9.25 2.36 -2.49
N PHE A 45 10.49 2.08 -2.90
CA PHE A 45 11.67 2.86 -2.52
C PHE A 45 11.58 4.28 -3.08
N SER A 46 11.26 4.43 -4.37
CA SER A 46 11.06 5.75 -4.98
C SER A 46 9.93 6.52 -4.28
N GLN A 47 8.81 5.85 -3.99
CA GLN A 47 7.71 6.45 -3.24
C GLN A 47 8.16 6.92 -1.84
N PHE A 48 8.94 6.13 -1.13
CA PHE A 48 9.47 6.47 0.19
C PHE A 48 10.38 7.70 0.15
N VAL A 49 11.29 7.77 -0.83
CA VAL A 49 12.24 8.90 -0.99
C VAL A 49 11.51 10.18 -1.40
N PHE A 50 10.58 10.10 -2.35
CA PHE A 50 9.93 11.28 -2.93
C PHE A 50 8.74 11.80 -2.11
N ALA A 51 8.10 11.00 -1.26
CA ALA A 51 6.97 11.46 -0.45
C ALA A 51 7.30 12.70 0.43
N PRO A 52 8.41 12.73 1.20
CA PRO A 52 8.76 13.94 1.95
C PRO A 52 9.20 15.10 1.05
N LEU A 53 9.73 14.83 -0.14
CA LEU A 53 10.11 15.88 -1.10
C LEU A 53 8.87 16.58 -1.65
N TRP A 54 7.88 15.82 -2.14
CA TRP A 54 6.61 16.38 -2.60
C TRP A 54 5.84 17.08 -1.49
N GLY A 55 5.83 16.53 -0.29
CA GLY A 55 5.24 17.18 0.87
C GLY A 55 5.82 18.57 1.11
N ARG A 56 7.14 18.68 1.27
CA ARG A 56 7.84 19.95 1.51
C ARG A 56 7.68 20.94 0.33
N LEU A 57 7.77 20.41 -0.90
CA LEU A 57 7.62 21.26 -2.09
C LEU A 57 6.20 21.80 -2.19
N SER A 58 5.19 20.98 -1.90
CA SER A 58 3.79 21.42 -1.90
C SER A 58 3.47 22.45 -0.81
N ASP A 59 4.19 22.44 0.32
CA ASP A 59 4.09 23.47 1.35
C ASP A 59 4.65 24.82 0.86
N ARG A 60 5.63 24.80 -0.06
CA ARG A 60 6.33 26.01 -0.56
C ARG A 60 5.69 26.61 -1.80
N ILE A 61 5.36 25.80 -2.80
CA ILE A 61 4.85 26.27 -4.10
C ILE A 61 3.34 26.12 -4.24
N GLY A 62 2.70 25.40 -3.32
CA GLY A 62 1.26 25.12 -3.31
C GLY A 62 0.93 23.66 -3.56
N ARG A 63 -0.27 23.25 -3.15
CA ARG A 63 -0.75 21.87 -3.32
C ARG A 63 -1.06 21.53 -4.77
N ARG A 64 -1.76 22.45 -5.46
CA ARG A 64 -2.23 22.26 -6.84
C ARG A 64 -1.09 21.96 -7.81
N PRO A 65 0.01 22.73 -7.89
CA PRO A 65 1.11 22.44 -8.83
C PRO A 65 1.69 21.04 -8.66
N ILE A 66 1.86 20.57 -7.42
CA ILE A 66 2.42 19.24 -7.15
C ILE A 66 1.45 18.14 -7.57
N ILE A 67 0.16 18.27 -7.25
CA ILE A 67 -0.87 17.31 -7.69
C ILE A 67 -0.88 17.21 -9.22
N LEU A 68 -0.89 18.32 -9.93
CA LEU A 68 -0.88 18.32 -11.39
C LEU A 68 0.40 17.73 -11.96
N PHE A 69 1.55 18.11 -11.43
CA PHE A 69 2.85 17.59 -11.87
C PHE A 69 2.93 16.05 -11.70
N THR A 70 2.51 15.56 -10.55
CA THR A 70 2.57 14.12 -10.27
C THR A 70 1.58 13.32 -11.12
N LEU A 71 0.38 13.82 -11.39
CA LEU A 71 -0.58 13.20 -12.30
C LEU A 71 -0.10 13.18 -13.76
N ALA A 72 0.47 14.28 -14.23
CA ALA A 72 1.09 14.33 -15.57
C ALA A 72 2.26 13.33 -15.67
N GLY A 73 3.08 13.24 -14.61
CA GLY A 73 4.16 12.26 -14.53
C GLY A 73 3.65 10.81 -14.53
N MET A 74 2.55 10.51 -13.82
CA MET A 74 1.92 9.18 -13.86
C MET A 74 1.45 8.83 -15.29
N PHE A 75 0.78 9.75 -15.98
CA PHE A 75 0.40 9.59 -17.38
C PHE A 75 1.60 9.24 -18.27
N CYS A 76 2.68 10.05 -18.20
CA CYS A 76 3.92 9.78 -18.94
C CYS A 76 4.55 8.44 -18.55
N GLY A 77 4.53 8.07 -17.26
CA GLY A 77 5.07 6.81 -16.77
C GLY A 77 4.34 5.60 -17.31
N TYR A 78 3.01 5.63 -17.36
CA TYR A 78 2.22 4.53 -17.95
C TYR A 78 2.39 4.46 -19.47
N LEU A 79 2.54 5.59 -20.16
CA LEU A 79 2.92 5.56 -21.58
C LEU A 79 4.32 4.98 -21.78
N ALA A 80 5.28 5.31 -20.93
CA ALA A 80 6.63 4.74 -21.01
C ALA A 80 6.60 3.21 -20.86
N LEU A 81 5.71 2.64 -20.01
CA LEU A 81 5.55 1.19 -19.91
C LEU A 81 5.13 0.55 -21.24
N THR A 82 4.31 1.21 -22.06
CA THR A 82 3.91 0.67 -23.37
C THR A 82 5.06 0.61 -24.38
N MET A 83 6.10 1.42 -24.17
CA MET A 83 7.27 1.55 -25.05
C MET A 83 8.50 0.81 -24.51
N THR A 84 8.34 0.09 -23.39
CA THR A 84 9.46 -0.62 -22.74
C THR A 84 9.88 -1.83 -23.57
N ASP A 85 11.17 -1.90 -23.90
CA ASP A 85 11.81 -2.96 -24.69
C ASP A 85 12.92 -3.71 -23.92
N SER A 86 13.19 -3.33 -22.68
CA SER A 86 14.23 -3.91 -21.86
C SER A 86 13.89 -3.91 -20.37
N LEU A 87 14.47 -4.85 -19.63
CA LEU A 87 14.29 -4.93 -18.18
C LEU A 87 14.76 -3.64 -17.47
N LEU A 88 15.87 -3.05 -17.94
CA LEU A 88 16.37 -1.78 -17.39
C LEU A 88 15.33 -0.65 -17.56
N MET A 89 14.76 -0.54 -18.74
CA MET A 89 13.71 0.48 -19.00
C MET A 89 12.48 0.26 -18.15
N LEU A 90 12.12 -1.01 -17.88
CA LEU A 90 11.04 -1.36 -16.96
C LEU A 90 11.35 -0.90 -15.53
N PHE A 91 12.57 -1.11 -15.03
CA PHE A 91 13.02 -0.60 -13.72
C PHE A 91 12.96 0.93 -13.65
N LEU A 92 13.44 1.62 -14.69
CA LEU A 92 13.42 3.09 -14.74
C LEU A 92 11.97 3.63 -14.78
N ALA A 93 11.08 3.01 -15.56
CA ALA A 93 9.67 3.36 -15.58
C ALA A 93 9.00 3.14 -14.21
N ARG A 94 9.30 2.03 -13.53
CA ARG A 94 8.80 1.74 -12.18
C ARG A 94 9.33 2.73 -11.15
N ALA A 95 10.60 3.11 -11.20
CA ALA A 95 11.18 4.14 -10.34
C ALA A 95 10.51 5.50 -10.57
N PHE A 96 10.30 5.87 -11.82
CA PHE A 96 9.65 7.12 -12.19
C PHE A 96 8.19 7.15 -11.72
N ILE A 97 7.39 6.12 -12.02
CA ILE A 97 6.01 6.01 -11.58
C ILE A 97 5.94 6.03 -10.04
N GLY A 98 6.83 5.32 -9.34
CA GLY A 98 6.91 5.33 -7.88
C GLY A 98 7.18 6.72 -7.29
N SER A 99 8.06 7.50 -7.94
CA SER A 99 8.34 8.88 -7.52
C SER A 99 7.12 9.80 -7.70
N MET A 100 6.34 9.61 -8.77
CA MET A 100 5.11 10.37 -9.01
C MET A 100 3.96 9.92 -8.08
N ALA A 101 3.82 8.64 -7.81
CA ALA A 101 2.82 8.08 -6.90
C ALA A 101 3.05 8.47 -5.42
N ALA A 102 4.15 9.14 -5.10
CA ALA A 102 4.48 9.62 -3.76
C ALA A 102 3.66 10.84 -3.30
N ASN A 103 2.58 11.18 -3.98
CA ASN A 103 1.77 12.40 -3.78
C ASN A 103 0.66 12.25 -2.71
N SER A 104 0.45 11.07 -2.15
CA SER A 104 -0.64 10.80 -1.20
C SER A 104 -0.62 11.74 0.03
N GLY A 105 0.57 12.11 0.52
CA GLY A 105 0.71 13.09 1.59
C GLY A 105 0.19 14.48 1.19
N VAL A 106 0.45 14.92 -0.05
CA VAL A 106 -0.03 16.19 -0.60
C VAL A 106 -1.55 16.19 -0.74
N ILE A 107 -2.12 15.06 -1.19
CA ILE A 107 -3.56 14.86 -1.32
C ILE A 107 -4.26 14.92 0.05
N HIS A 108 -3.71 14.24 1.06
CA HIS A 108 -4.25 14.29 2.42
C HIS A 108 -4.18 15.70 3.00
N ALA A 109 -3.08 16.43 2.77
CA ALA A 109 -2.94 17.82 3.20
C ALA A 109 -3.96 18.73 2.50
N TYR A 110 -4.13 18.59 1.18
CA TYR A 110 -5.15 19.33 0.43
C TYR A 110 -6.56 19.11 1.02
N ILE A 111 -6.92 17.86 1.32
CA ILE A 111 -8.22 17.55 1.91
C ILE A 111 -8.36 18.19 3.29
N ALA A 112 -7.31 18.16 4.09
CA ALA A 112 -7.29 18.81 5.40
C ALA A 112 -7.48 20.35 5.28
N ASP A 113 -6.94 20.97 4.24
CA ASP A 113 -7.06 22.41 3.98
C ASP A 113 -8.49 22.81 3.58
N VAL A 114 -9.20 21.96 2.80
CA VAL A 114 -10.55 22.26 2.28
C VAL A 114 -11.70 21.77 3.17
N THR A 115 -11.39 21.10 4.29
CA THR A 115 -12.40 20.53 5.20
C THR A 115 -12.29 21.09 6.61
N SER A 116 -13.44 21.38 7.23
CA SER A 116 -13.48 21.73 8.64
C SER A 116 -13.05 20.58 9.54
N ASN A 117 -12.57 20.88 10.76
CA ASN A 117 -12.16 19.83 11.72
C ASN A 117 -13.24 18.78 11.97
N ALA A 118 -14.51 19.17 12.03
CA ALA A 118 -15.63 18.27 12.23
C ALA A 118 -15.88 17.34 11.02
N ALA A 119 -15.67 17.83 9.79
CA ALA A 119 -15.90 17.06 8.56
C ALA A 119 -14.67 16.24 8.10
N ARG A 120 -13.48 16.51 8.66
CA ARG A 120 -12.20 15.92 8.22
C ARG A 120 -12.19 14.40 8.27
N ALA A 121 -12.68 13.81 9.35
CA ALA A 121 -12.75 12.35 9.49
C ALA A 121 -13.59 11.70 8.38
N GLY A 122 -14.75 12.28 8.07
CA GLY A 122 -15.61 11.80 6.99
C GLY A 122 -14.96 11.99 5.59
N ALA A 123 -14.21 13.08 5.38
CA ALA A 123 -13.49 13.31 4.13
C ALA A 123 -12.37 12.29 3.94
N MET A 124 -11.59 11.97 4.99
CA MET A 124 -10.54 10.94 4.94
C MET A 124 -11.12 9.54 4.72
N ALA A 125 -12.28 9.23 5.29
CA ALA A 125 -12.97 7.98 5.01
C ALA A 125 -13.36 7.83 3.53
N LYS A 126 -13.78 8.92 2.87
CA LYS A 126 -14.06 8.92 1.42
C LYS A 126 -12.80 8.68 0.58
N VAL A 127 -11.65 9.18 1.00
CA VAL A 127 -10.35 8.87 0.36
C VAL A 127 -10.05 7.38 0.46
N GLY A 128 -10.20 6.79 1.64
CA GLY A 128 -10.05 5.34 1.82
C GLY A 128 -10.99 4.53 0.94
N ALA A 129 -12.25 4.97 0.80
CA ALA A 129 -13.22 4.34 -0.08
C ALA A 129 -12.82 4.44 -1.56
N ALA A 130 -12.31 5.60 -2.01
CA ALA A 130 -11.83 5.79 -3.37
C ALA A 130 -10.64 4.86 -3.70
N HIS A 131 -9.67 4.75 -2.78
CA HIS A 131 -8.57 3.80 -2.90
C HIS A 131 -9.08 2.36 -2.94
N GLY A 132 -9.97 1.96 -2.02
CA GLY A 132 -10.52 0.60 -1.98
C GLY A 132 -11.23 0.20 -3.27
N LEU A 133 -12.07 1.10 -3.81
CA LEU A 133 -12.74 0.87 -5.10
C LEU A 133 -11.76 0.77 -6.26
N GLY A 134 -10.71 1.59 -6.26
CA GLY A 134 -9.64 1.53 -7.27
C GLY A 134 -8.90 0.19 -7.26
N PHE A 135 -8.61 -0.34 -6.07
CA PHE A 135 -8.00 -1.67 -5.90
C PHE A 135 -8.92 -2.83 -6.28
N ILE A 136 -10.24 -2.65 -6.28
CA ILE A 136 -11.18 -3.65 -6.79
C ILE A 136 -11.21 -3.64 -8.33
N ILE A 137 -11.35 -2.45 -8.90
CA ILE A 137 -11.61 -2.28 -10.34
C ILE A 137 -10.32 -2.38 -11.16
N GLY A 138 -9.19 -1.88 -10.64
CA GLY A 138 -7.92 -1.86 -11.36
C GLY A 138 -7.47 -3.24 -11.84
N PRO A 139 -7.25 -4.21 -10.94
CA PRO A 139 -6.82 -5.55 -11.33
C PRO A 139 -7.82 -6.29 -12.21
N ALA A 140 -9.14 -6.06 -12.04
CA ALA A 140 -10.16 -6.61 -12.92
C ALA A 140 -9.99 -6.12 -14.37
N ILE A 141 -9.78 -4.81 -14.55
CA ILE A 141 -9.51 -4.22 -15.87
C ILE A 141 -8.19 -4.77 -16.42
N GLY A 142 -7.12 -4.75 -15.61
CA GLY A 142 -5.81 -5.25 -16.01
C GLY A 142 -5.86 -6.68 -16.54
N GLY A 143 -6.46 -7.59 -15.76
CA GLY A 143 -6.61 -8.99 -16.12
C GLY A 143 -7.52 -9.21 -17.34
N LEU A 144 -8.67 -8.51 -17.41
CA LEU A 144 -9.63 -8.63 -18.50
C LEU A 144 -9.00 -8.29 -19.86
N PHE A 145 -8.30 -7.17 -19.93
CA PHE A 145 -7.73 -6.68 -21.19
C PHE A 145 -6.37 -7.31 -21.54
N ALA A 146 -5.68 -7.90 -20.58
CA ALA A 146 -4.46 -8.67 -20.84
C ALA A 146 -4.76 -10.11 -21.34
N GLY A 147 -5.91 -10.67 -20.96
CA GLY A 147 -6.32 -12.01 -21.37
C GLY A 147 -5.89 -13.11 -20.39
N SER A 148 -6.25 -14.35 -20.72
CA SER A 148 -6.01 -15.53 -19.88
C SER A 148 -4.76 -16.31 -20.24
N ASP A 149 -4.12 -16.04 -21.37
CA ASP A 149 -2.92 -16.73 -21.82
C ASP A 149 -1.69 -16.19 -21.09
N PRO A 150 -1.00 -16.98 -20.25
CA PRO A 150 0.20 -16.53 -19.56
C PRO A 150 1.40 -16.36 -20.49
N THR A 151 1.41 -17.07 -21.63
CA THR A 151 2.56 -17.08 -22.57
C THR A 151 2.58 -15.88 -23.49
N ASN A 152 1.39 -15.34 -23.83
CA ASN A 152 1.26 -14.20 -24.73
C ASN A 152 0.16 -13.22 -24.29
N PRO A 153 0.25 -12.64 -23.06
CA PRO A 153 -0.72 -11.66 -22.60
C PRO A 153 -0.61 -10.35 -23.40
N ASN A 154 -1.75 -9.70 -23.64
CA ASN A 154 -1.75 -8.36 -24.20
C ASN A 154 -1.39 -7.34 -23.09
N LEU A 155 -0.15 -6.91 -23.02
CA LEU A 155 0.30 -5.96 -21.98
C LEU A 155 0.13 -4.50 -22.42
N ALA A 156 0.10 -4.21 -23.72
CA ALA A 156 0.01 -2.84 -24.22
C ALA A 156 -1.33 -2.19 -23.88
N LEU A 157 -2.44 -2.90 -24.14
CA LEU A 157 -3.78 -2.34 -23.95
C LEU A 157 -4.08 -1.93 -22.51
N PRO A 158 -3.81 -2.75 -21.46
CA PRO A 158 -3.99 -2.33 -20.08
C PRO A 158 -3.15 -1.09 -19.71
N PHE A 159 -1.90 -0.99 -20.17
CA PHE A 159 -1.07 0.18 -19.87
C PHE A 159 -1.55 1.45 -20.59
N ILE A 160 -2.08 1.33 -21.82
CA ILE A 160 -2.74 2.43 -22.53
C ILE A 160 -3.98 2.89 -21.75
N ILE A 161 -4.78 1.96 -21.23
CA ILE A 161 -5.95 2.28 -20.39
C ILE A 161 -5.51 3.00 -19.12
N ALA A 162 -4.47 2.52 -18.43
CA ALA A 162 -3.93 3.17 -17.24
C ALA A 162 -3.42 4.59 -17.55
N ALA A 163 -2.73 4.77 -18.68
CA ALA A 163 -2.31 6.09 -19.15
C ALA A 163 -3.51 7.00 -19.45
N ALA A 164 -4.50 6.52 -20.19
CA ALA A 164 -5.70 7.29 -20.52
C ALA A 164 -6.47 7.73 -19.25
N LEU A 165 -6.59 6.84 -18.26
CA LEU A 165 -7.19 7.16 -16.97
C LEU A 165 -6.39 8.22 -16.22
N SER A 166 -5.05 8.09 -16.12
CA SER A 166 -4.21 9.11 -15.49
C SER A 166 -4.27 10.45 -16.23
N GLY A 167 -4.31 10.43 -17.56
CA GLY A 167 -4.53 11.63 -18.38
C GLY A 167 -5.88 12.30 -18.10
N ALA A 168 -6.95 11.50 -17.99
CA ALA A 168 -8.27 12.01 -17.61
C ALA A 168 -8.26 12.59 -16.19
N ALA A 169 -7.61 11.93 -15.23
CA ALA A 169 -7.43 12.43 -13.87
C ALA A 169 -6.69 13.78 -13.87
N PHE A 170 -5.63 13.91 -14.67
CA PHE A 170 -4.89 15.16 -14.84
C PHE A 170 -5.78 16.27 -15.40
N CYS A 171 -6.55 16.02 -16.48
CA CYS A 171 -7.47 16.99 -17.06
C CYS A 171 -8.55 17.45 -16.06
N ILE A 172 -9.15 16.53 -15.33
CA ILE A 172 -10.13 16.82 -14.28
C ILE A 172 -9.49 17.68 -13.18
N ALA A 173 -8.27 17.34 -12.75
CA ALA A 173 -7.55 18.10 -11.74
C ALA A 173 -7.19 19.50 -12.22
N CYS A 174 -6.79 19.69 -13.47
CA CYS A 174 -6.53 21.02 -14.05
C CYS A 174 -7.72 21.97 -13.94
N ILE A 175 -8.93 21.43 -14.17
CA ILE A 175 -10.17 22.22 -14.19
C ILE A 175 -10.71 22.47 -12.76
N GLN A 176 -10.65 21.44 -11.88
CA GLN A 176 -11.43 21.45 -10.65
C GLN A 176 -10.59 21.60 -9.37
N VAL A 177 -9.29 21.26 -9.40
CA VAL A 177 -8.42 21.44 -8.23
C VAL A 177 -7.97 22.90 -8.16
N ARG A 178 -8.31 23.57 -7.05
CA ARG A 178 -7.89 24.96 -6.79
C ARG A 178 -6.73 24.96 -5.80
N GLU A 179 -5.94 26.04 -5.81
CA GLU A 179 -4.88 26.22 -4.81
C GLU A 179 -5.48 26.51 -3.43
N THR A 180 -4.94 25.86 -2.41
CA THR A 180 -5.44 25.96 -1.02
C THR A 180 -4.47 26.68 -0.09
N VAL A 181 -3.18 26.73 -0.43
CA VAL A 181 -2.17 27.35 0.43
C VAL A 181 -2.04 28.84 0.10
N ALA A 182 -2.40 29.71 1.05
CA ALA A 182 -2.18 31.14 0.92
C ALA A 182 -0.69 31.48 0.81
N VAL A 183 -0.34 32.50 0.00
CA VAL A 183 1.05 32.89 -0.26
C VAL A 183 1.80 33.23 1.04
N GLU A 184 1.10 33.83 2.00
CA GLU A 184 1.66 34.24 3.30
C GLU A 184 2.01 33.05 4.21
N THR A 185 1.23 31.96 4.12
CA THR A 185 1.44 30.74 4.92
C THR A 185 2.62 29.90 4.40
N ARG A 186 2.96 30.04 3.11
CA ARG A 186 4.09 29.32 2.46
C ARG A 186 5.45 29.69 3.09
N ALA A 187 5.62 30.93 3.54
CA ALA A 187 6.85 31.40 4.17
C ALA A 187 7.01 30.92 5.62
N ALA A 188 5.91 30.67 6.33
CA ALA A 188 5.92 30.25 7.74
C ALA A 188 6.12 28.74 7.92
N ALA A 189 5.67 27.92 6.98
CA ALA A 189 5.73 26.44 7.07
C ALA A 189 7.16 25.87 7.11
N ALA A 190 8.16 26.66 6.69
CA ALA A 190 9.57 26.20 6.65
C ALA A 190 10.26 26.13 8.01
N LYS A 191 9.67 26.65 9.12
CA LYS A 191 10.38 26.87 10.38
C LYS A 191 10.13 25.89 11.54
N GLY A 192 9.26 24.89 11.40
CA GLY A 192 8.76 24.18 12.60
C GLY A 192 8.77 22.66 12.63
N GLN A 193 9.26 21.93 11.65
CA GLN A 193 9.18 20.47 11.68
C GLN A 193 10.33 19.84 12.48
N ARG A 194 9.98 19.14 13.59
CA ARG A 194 10.93 18.27 14.31
C ARG A 194 11.47 17.21 13.34
N SER A 195 12.78 16.97 13.40
CA SER A 195 13.41 15.92 12.59
C SER A 195 12.82 14.56 12.94
N LEU A 196 12.31 13.82 11.93
CA LEU A 196 11.78 12.45 12.09
C LEU A 196 12.79 11.53 12.78
N GLY A 197 14.10 11.74 12.56
CA GLY A 197 15.16 10.99 13.23
C GLY A 197 15.17 11.16 14.75
N ARG A 198 14.90 12.37 15.29
CA ARG A 198 14.77 12.58 16.74
C ARG A 198 13.55 11.88 17.30
N VAL A 199 12.42 12.01 16.62
CA VAL A 199 11.17 11.32 17.02
C VAL A 199 11.36 9.79 17.03
N PHE A 200 12.09 9.25 16.07
CA PHE A 200 12.45 7.84 16.03
C PHE A 200 13.31 7.43 17.23
N LEU A 201 14.38 8.17 17.52
CA LEU A 201 15.26 7.87 18.64
C LEU A 201 14.54 7.96 19.99
N GLU A 202 13.66 8.93 20.16
CA GLU A 202 12.84 9.09 21.37
C GLU A 202 11.82 7.95 21.51
N ALA A 203 11.17 7.57 20.40
CA ALA A 203 10.18 6.49 20.38
C ALA A 203 10.79 5.10 20.67
N VAL A 204 11.98 4.80 20.11
CA VAL A 204 12.68 3.53 20.34
C VAL A 204 13.17 3.38 21.80
N ARG A 205 13.38 4.48 22.52
CA ARG A 205 13.72 4.44 23.96
C ARG A 205 12.56 3.95 24.83
N ILE A 206 11.33 3.99 24.32
CA ILE A 206 10.15 3.49 25.03
C ILE A 206 9.89 2.05 24.57
N PRO A 207 10.15 1.01 25.39
CA PRO A 207 10.12 -0.40 24.97
C PRO A 207 8.79 -0.81 24.32
N GLN A 208 7.66 -0.29 24.81
CA GLN A 208 6.33 -0.58 24.27
C GLN A 208 6.10 0.03 22.87
N LEU A 209 6.61 1.24 22.62
CA LEU A 209 6.56 1.87 21.30
C LEU A 209 7.49 1.18 20.32
N ALA A 210 8.71 0.83 20.75
CA ALA A 210 9.65 0.08 19.92
C ALA A 210 9.05 -1.27 19.49
N LEU A 211 8.45 -2.02 20.43
CA LEU A 211 7.76 -3.26 20.16
C LEU A 211 6.59 -3.07 19.17
N LEU A 212 5.81 -2.01 19.36
CA LEU A 212 4.67 -1.70 18.52
C LEU A 212 5.12 -1.36 17.08
N PHE A 213 6.22 -0.64 16.89
CA PHE A 213 6.77 -0.36 15.55
C PHE A 213 7.30 -1.62 14.87
N VAL A 214 7.90 -2.56 15.60
CA VAL A 214 8.26 -3.88 15.04
C VAL A 214 6.99 -4.61 14.55
N VAL A 215 5.94 -4.67 15.36
CA VAL A 215 4.67 -5.32 14.99
C VAL A 215 4.03 -4.62 13.78
N VAL A 216 4.10 -3.28 13.69
CA VAL A 216 3.58 -2.50 12.55
C VAL A 216 4.27 -2.85 11.23
N THR A 217 5.56 -3.21 11.25
CA THR A 217 6.30 -3.57 10.01
C THR A 217 5.94 -4.95 9.49
N MET A 218 5.55 -5.89 10.36
CA MET A 218 5.43 -7.31 10.00
C MET A 218 4.27 -7.59 9.03
N THR A 219 3.09 -6.97 9.25
CA THR A 219 1.94 -7.15 8.35
C THR A 219 2.23 -6.67 6.93
N PRO A 220 2.68 -5.41 6.68
CA PRO A 220 2.98 -4.97 5.32
C PRO A 220 4.19 -5.69 4.71
N PHE A 221 5.15 -6.18 5.50
CA PHE A 221 6.27 -6.99 5.01
C PHE A 221 5.77 -8.29 4.39
N VAL A 222 4.97 -9.06 5.12
CA VAL A 222 4.43 -10.34 4.64
C VAL A 222 3.45 -10.11 3.49
N PHE A 223 2.53 -9.15 3.65
CA PHE A 223 1.51 -8.89 2.62
C PHE A 223 2.13 -8.47 1.28
N SER A 224 3.09 -7.54 1.27
CA SER A 224 3.74 -7.10 0.04
C SER A 224 4.60 -8.20 -0.61
N GLY A 225 5.22 -9.05 0.20
CA GLY A 225 5.92 -10.24 -0.29
C GLY A 225 4.97 -11.24 -0.95
N VAL A 226 3.87 -11.59 -0.27
CA VAL A 226 2.83 -12.49 -0.81
C VAL A 226 2.23 -11.91 -2.08
N GLU A 227 1.84 -10.63 -2.07
CA GLU A 227 1.24 -9.94 -3.21
C GLU A 227 2.13 -10.01 -4.46
N THR A 228 3.43 -9.79 -4.33
CA THR A 228 4.36 -9.74 -5.47
C THR A 228 4.76 -11.13 -5.97
N THR A 229 4.83 -12.14 -5.11
CA THR A 229 5.23 -13.51 -5.49
C THR A 229 4.05 -14.39 -5.88
N PHE A 230 2.82 -14.02 -5.50
CA PHE A 230 1.63 -14.83 -5.81
C PHE A 230 1.41 -14.99 -7.31
N VAL A 231 1.62 -13.95 -8.12
CA VAL A 231 1.45 -14.03 -9.58
C VAL A 231 2.47 -15.01 -10.19
N LEU A 232 3.75 -14.93 -9.78
CA LEU A 232 4.78 -15.88 -10.19
C LEU A 232 4.45 -17.33 -9.78
N TRP A 233 3.95 -17.47 -8.55
CA TRP A 233 3.57 -18.77 -8.01
C TRP A 233 2.37 -19.36 -8.77
N SER A 234 1.32 -18.56 -8.98
CA SER A 234 0.11 -19.02 -9.68
C SER A 234 0.38 -19.37 -11.15
N GLU A 235 1.27 -18.65 -11.81
CA GLU A 235 1.72 -18.98 -13.15
C GLU A 235 2.44 -20.33 -13.18
N ARG A 236 3.42 -20.54 -12.30
CA ARG A 236 4.24 -21.77 -12.29
C ARG A 236 3.50 -23.00 -11.78
N MET A 237 2.66 -22.84 -10.76
CA MET A 237 1.98 -23.96 -10.09
C MET A 237 0.62 -24.28 -10.71
N LEU A 238 -0.08 -23.29 -11.27
CA LEU A 238 -1.44 -23.44 -11.76
C LEU A 238 -1.59 -23.12 -13.25
N GLY A 239 -0.55 -22.59 -13.92
CA GLY A 239 -0.61 -22.14 -15.32
C GLY A 239 -1.53 -20.93 -15.52
N TRP A 240 -1.70 -20.08 -14.47
CA TRP A 240 -2.62 -18.95 -14.51
C TRP A 240 -2.01 -17.77 -15.25
N GLY A 241 -2.84 -17.13 -16.07
CA GLY A 241 -2.51 -15.87 -16.73
C GLY A 241 -3.00 -14.64 -15.96
N PRO A 242 -2.88 -13.46 -16.58
CA PRO A 242 -3.29 -12.19 -15.97
C PRO A 242 -4.77 -12.15 -15.58
N TRP A 243 -5.66 -12.78 -16.33
CA TRP A 243 -7.09 -12.77 -16.07
C TRP A 243 -7.45 -13.44 -14.75
N GLN A 244 -6.92 -14.65 -14.50
CA GLN A 244 -7.19 -15.38 -13.26
C GLN A 244 -6.60 -14.62 -12.06
N ASN A 245 -5.39 -14.08 -12.18
CA ASN A 245 -4.77 -13.25 -11.16
C ASN A 245 -5.59 -11.98 -10.90
N GLY A 246 -6.07 -11.31 -11.94
CA GLY A 246 -6.95 -10.14 -11.82
C GLY A 246 -8.22 -10.44 -11.02
N GLN A 247 -8.83 -11.62 -11.19
CA GLN A 247 -10.00 -12.06 -10.43
C GLN A 247 -9.69 -12.20 -8.93
N ILE A 248 -8.56 -12.81 -8.57
CA ILE A 248 -8.14 -12.95 -7.16
C ILE A 248 -7.88 -11.59 -6.52
N TYR A 249 -7.18 -10.66 -7.19
CA TYR A 249 -6.97 -9.32 -6.64
C TYR A 249 -8.29 -8.54 -6.50
N THR A 250 -9.22 -8.72 -7.43
CA THR A 250 -10.57 -8.14 -7.33
C THR A 250 -11.31 -8.70 -6.10
N PHE A 251 -11.26 -10.02 -5.89
CA PHE A 251 -11.82 -10.66 -4.70
C PHE A 251 -11.17 -10.12 -3.42
N MET A 252 -9.84 -9.94 -3.40
CA MET A 252 -9.12 -9.33 -2.28
C MET A 252 -9.64 -7.92 -1.99
N GLY A 253 -9.80 -7.10 -3.03
CA GLY A 253 -10.34 -5.74 -2.89
C GLY A 253 -11.76 -5.72 -2.31
N ILE A 254 -12.65 -6.57 -2.81
CA ILE A 254 -14.03 -6.70 -2.32
C ILE A 254 -14.04 -7.13 -0.84
N THR A 255 -13.22 -8.13 -0.50
CA THR A 255 -13.11 -8.65 0.87
C THR A 255 -12.56 -7.56 1.82
N ALA A 256 -11.55 -6.80 1.39
CA ALA A 256 -11.01 -5.69 2.17
C ALA A 256 -12.07 -4.60 2.42
N ALA A 257 -12.77 -4.17 1.38
CA ALA A 257 -13.82 -3.16 1.48
C ALA A 257 -14.96 -3.63 2.40
N ALA A 258 -15.46 -4.85 2.21
CA ALA A 258 -16.51 -5.42 3.05
C ALA A 258 -16.08 -5.51 4.52
N THR A 259 -14.85 -5.99 4.77
CA THR A 259 -14.30 -6.07 6.14
C THR A 259 -14.20 -4.70 6.78
N GLN A 260 -13.66 -3.70 6.10
CA GLN A 260 -13.49 -2.36 6.63
C GLN A 260 -14.83 -1.66 6.90
N TRP A 261 -15.80 -1.78 6.01
CA TRP A 261 -17.09 -1.07 6.15
C TRP A 261 -18.02 -1.72 7.16
N PHE A 262 -18.07 -3.05 7.20
CA PHE A 262 -19.08 -3.75 8.00
C PHE A 262 -18.52 -4.34 9.30
N LEU A 263 -17.26 -4.71 9.35
CA LEU A 263 -16.75 -5.54 10.44
C LEU A 263 -15.79 -4.79 11.37
N VAL A 264 -14.81 -4.04 10.86
CA VAL A 264 -13.73 -3.43 11.68
C VAL A 264 -14.29 -2.60 12.82
N GLY A 265 -15.22 -1.69 12.56
CA GLY A 265 -15.79 -0.84 13.60
C GLY A 265 -16.58 -1.59 14.69
N ARG A 266 -17.29 -2.67 14.31
CA ARG A 266 -18.04 -3.52 15.26
C ARG A 266 -17.08 -4.38 16.09
N LEU A 267 -16.09 -4.98 15.43
CA LEU A 267 -15.10 -5.84 16.07
C LEU A 267 -14.22 -5.05 17.06
N THR A 268 -13.77 -3.85 16.67
CA THR A 268 -12.94 -2.99 17.54
C THR A 268 -13.69 -2.61 18.81
N ARG A 269 -14.98 -2.26 18.71
CA ARG A 269 -15.80 -1.94 19.88
C ARG A 269 -16.03 -3.14 20.79
N ARG A 270 -16.15 -4.37 20.22
CA ARG A 270 -16.47 -5.57 20.99
C ARG A 270 -15.23 -6.22 21.63
N PHE A 271 -14.11 -6.26 20.94
CA PHE A 271 -12.93 -7.05 21.33
C PHE A 271 -11.72 -6.18 21.71
N GLY A 272 -11.70 -4.90 21.32
CA GLY A 272 -10.56 -4.00 21.49
C GLY A 272 -9.42 -4.25 20.51
N GLU A 273 -8.55 -3.24 20.36
CA GLU A 273 -7.47 -3.26 19.34
C GLU A 273 -6.47 -4.39 19.55
N HIS A 274 -6.06 -4.63 20.81
CA HIS A 274 -5.03 -5.62 21.11
C HIS A 274 -5.44 -7.04 20.67
N ARG A 275 -6.66 -7.48 21.01
CA ARG A 275 -7.17 -8.79 20.61
C ARG A 275 -7.32 -8.91 19.10
N LEU A 276 -7.68 -7.81 18.44
CA LEU A 276 -7.81 -7.77 16.99
C LEU A 276 -6.46 -7.87 16.28
N ILE A 277 -5.39 -7.29 16.82
CA ILE A 277 -4.04 -7.44 16.29
C ILE A 277 -3.60 -8.92 16.38
N CYS A 278 -3.82 -9.58 17.50
CA CYS A 278 -3.51 -10.99 17.65
C CYS A 278 -4.36 -11.88 16.72
N ALA A 279 -5.68 -11.63 16.65
CA ALA A 279 -6.56 -12.37 15.75
C ALA A 279 -6.19 -12.16 14.28
N GLY A 280 -5.87 -10.92 13.89
CA GLY A 280 -5.43 -10.58 12.54
C GLY A 280 -4.12 -11.28 12.17
N ALA A 281 -3.14 -11.32 13.07
CA ALA A 281 -1.89 -12.06 12.85
C ALA A 281 -2.15 -13.57 12.67
N ALA A 282 -3.03 -14.16 13.47
CA ALA A 282 -3.42 -15.58 13.34
C ALA A 282 -4.15 -15.84 12.01
N MET A 283 -5.04 -14.94 11.57
CA MET A 283 -5.74 -15.08 10.30
C MET A 283 -4.75 -15.00 9.11
N ILE A 284 -3.83 -14.03 9.12
CA ILE A 284 -2.80 -13.93 8.07
C ILE A 284 -1.93 -15.20 8.07
N PHE A 285 -1.50 -15.68 9.24
CA PHE A 285 -0.75 -16.93 9.37
C PHE A 285 -1.46 -18.10 8.71
N ILE A 286 -2.74 -18.32 9.04
CA ILE A 286 -3.55 -19.41 8.47
C ILE A 286 -3.64 -19.26 6.95
N GLY A 287 -3.98 -18.08 6.47
CA GLY A 287 -4.14 -17.84 5.04
C GLY A 287 -2.86 -18.03 4.24
N VAL A 288 -1.72 -17.52 4.74
CA VAL A 288 -0.43 -17.65 4.07
C VAL A 288 0.07 -19.11 4.11
N LEU A 289 -0.16 -19.82 5.21
CA LEU A 289 0.21 -21.23 5.32
C LEU A 289 -0.63 -22.14 4.40
N LEU A 290 -1.92 -21.83 4.23
CA LEU A 290 -2.81 -22.60 3.35
C LEU A 290 -2.49 -22.39 1.87
N LEU A 291 -1.97 -21.23 1.47
CA LEU A 291 -1.84 -20.83 0.07
C LEU A 291 -1.08 -21.87 -0.77
N PRO A 292 0.10 -22.37 -0.40
CA PRO A 292 0.83 -23.39 -1.20
C PRO A 292 0.10 -24.74 -1.31
N HIS A 293 -0.85 -25.02 -0.44
CA HIS A 293 -1.58 -26.29 -0.40
C HIS A 293 -2.90 -26.22 -1.20
N THR A 294 -3.18 -25.09 -1.86
CA THR A 294 -4.42 -24.91 -2.62
C THR A 294 -4.20 -25.22 -4.09
N SER A 295 -5.10 -26.02 -4.66
CA SER A 295 -5.06 -26.43 -6.08
C SER A 295 -6.16 -25.82 -6.95
N GLY A 296 -6.91 -24.86 -6.44
CA GLY A 296 -8.04 -24.30 -7.19
C GLY A 296 -8.52 -22.94 -6.68
N THR A 297 -9.33 -22.27 -7.47
CA THR A 297 -9.84 -20.91 -7.20
C THR A 297 -10.51 -20.78 -5.83
N VAL A 298 -11.31 -21.77 -5.44
CA VAL A 298 -12.02 -21.75 -4.14
C VAL A 298 -11.05 -21.76 -2.97
N GLY A 299 -10.04 -22.64 -3.01
CA GLY A 299 -9.01 -22.71 -1.96
C GLY A 299 -8.22 -21.41 -1.86
N LEU A 300 -7.88 -20.81 -3.01
CA LEU A 300 -7.21 -19.51 -3.04
C LEU A 300 -8.09 -18.39 -2.50
N CYS A 301 -9.37 -18.36 -2.83
CA CYS A 301 -10.31 -17.39 -2.25
C CYS A 301 -10.41 -17.54 -0.72
N ILE A 302 -10.40 -18.76 -0.18
CA ILE A 302 -10.37 -19.00 1.26
C ILE A 302 -9.07 -18.48 1.86
N SER A 303 -7.91 -18.83 1.30
CA SER A 303 -6.59 -18.39 1.76
C SER A 303 -6.47 -16.85 1.76
N PHE A 304 -6.79 -16.21 0.64
CA PHE A 304 -6.78 -14.75 0.55
C PHE A 304 -7.87 -14.10 1.39
N GLY A 305 -9.02 -14.74 1.59
CA GLY A 305 -10.04 -14.32 2.53
C GLY A 305 -9.49 -14.15 3.94
N PHE A 306 -8.75 -15.14 4.45
CA PHE A 306 -8.05 -15.06 5.73
C PHE A 306 -6.98 -13.97 5.75
N ILE A 307 -6.11 -13.90 4.73
CA ILE A 307 -5.03 -12.90 4.65
C ILE A 307 -5.62 -11.49 4.66
N VAL A 308 -6.55 -11.20 3.77
CA VAL A 308 -7.11 -9.85 3.58
C VAL A 308 -7.94 -9.42 4.78
N PHE A 309 -8.72 -10.34 5.37
CA PHE A 309 -9.44 -10.07 6.62
C PHE A 309 -8.45 -9.66 7.72
N GLY A 310 -7.38 -10.46 7.91
CA GLY A 310 -6.37 -10.17 8.91
C GLY A 310 -5.68 -8.82 8.70
N VAL A 311 -5.27 -8.51 7.47
CA VAL A 311 -4.66 -7.21 7.11
C VAL A 311 -5.63 -6.05 7.36
N SER A 312 -6.89 -6.21 6.96
CA SER A 312 -7.93 -5.17 7.09
C SER A 312 -8.28 -4.84 8.54
N VAL A 313 -8.11 -5.81 9.44
CA VAL A 313 -8.33 -5.62 10.88
C VAL A 313 -7.06 -5.07 11.55
N ASN A 314 -5.86 -5.54 11.17
CA ASN A 314 -4.59 -5.15 11.77
C ASN A 314 -4.24 -3.68 11.53
N ASN A 315 -4.31 -3.20 10.30
CA ASN A 315 -3.88 -1.85 9.95
C ASN A 315 -4.56 -0.74 10.77
N PRO A 316 -5.90 -0.68 10.86
CA PRO A 316 -6.56 0.33 11.68
C PRO A 316 -6.36 0.12 13.19
N SER A 317 -6.27 -1.14 13.65
CA SER A 317 -6.04 -1.45 15.07
C SER A 317 -4.65 -1.02 15.53
N LEU A 318 -3.62 -1.25 14.72
CA LEU A 318 -2.26 -0.81 14.97
C LEU A 318 -2.16 0.72 14.96
N SER A 319 -2.75 1.39 13.96
CA SER A 319 -2.77 2.86 13.87
C SER A 319 -3.49 3.49 15.07
N SER A 320 -4.62 2.90 15.51
CA SER A 320 -5.36 3.32 16.70
C SER A 320 -4.50 3.17 17.96
N LEU A 321 -3.81 2.03 18.10
CA LEU A 321 -2.98 1.75 19.26
C LEU A 321 -1.77 2.69 19.32
N VAL A 322 -1.06 2.93 18.20
CA VAL A 322 0.01 3.93 18.13
C VAL A 322 -0.49 5.31 18.56
N SER A 323 -1.66 5.72 18.08
CA SER A 323 -2.28 7.00 18.46
C SER A 323 -2.61 7.11 19.94
N LYS A 324 -2.98 6.00 20.61
CA LYS A 324 -3.29 5.97 22.05
C LYS A 324 -2.05 6.04 22.93
N TYR A 325 -0.91 5.53 22.47
CA TYR A 325 0.38 5.65 23.17
C TYR A 325 1.02 7.03 23.03
N ALA A 326 0.56 7.83 22.07
CA ALA A 326 1.08 9.16 21.77
C ALA A 326 0.44 10.24 22.65
N HIS A 327 1.24 11.20 23.16
CA HIS A 327 0.71 12.46 23.65
C HIS A 327 0.03 13.23 22.51
N SER A 328 -0.97 14.06 22.85
CA SER A 328 -1.76 14.81 21.85
C SER A 328 -0.90 15.64 20.89
N SER A 329 0.21 16.21 21.39
CA SER A 329 1.18 16.99 20.61
C SER A 329 2.08 16.16 19.69
N GLU A 330 2.21 14.84 19.89
CA GLU A 330 3.15 13.96 19.19
C GLU A 330 2.48 12.93 18.28
N ARG A 331 1.14 12.85 18.33
CA ARG A 331 0.36 11.87 17.56
C ARG A 331 0.69 11.87 16.08
N GLY A 332 0.79 13.06 15.48
CA GLY A 332 1.11 13.19 14.05
C GLY A 332 2.50 12.62 13.71
N SER A 333 3.50 12.92 14.54
CA SER A 333 4.87 12.45 14.35
C SER A 333 4.99 10.92 14.49
N LEU A 334 4.32 10.32 15.49
CA LEU A 334 4.36 8.87 15.71
C LEU A 334 3.56 8.10 14.65
N LEU A 335 2.42 8.64 14.18
CA LEU A 335 1.72 8.06 13.03
C LEU A 335 2.54 8.18 11.75
N GLY A 336 3.23 9.30 11.52
CA GLY A 336 4.17 9.46 10.41
C GLY A 336 5.31 8.45 10.48
N LEU A 337 5.87 8.20 11.66
CA LEU A 337 6.88 7.18 11.88
C LEU A 337 6.35 5.76 11.60
N SER A 338 5.13 5.45 12.05
CA SER A 338 4.45 4.18 11.75
C SER A 338 4.30 3.97 10.23
N GLN A 339 3.94 5.03 9.48
CA GLN A 339 3.87 4.97 8.01
C GLN A 339 5.24 4.75 7.37
N SER A 340 6.30 5.36 7.92
CA SER A 340 7.67 5.14 7.45
C SER A 340 8.12 3.69 7.68
N CYS A 341 7.81 3.11 8.84
CA CYS A 341 8.05 1.69 9.13
C CYS A 341 7.31 0.78 8.14
N SER A 342 6.04 1.07 7.87
CA SER A 342 5.24 0.32 6.88
C SER A 342 5.79 0.46 5.47
N ALA A 343 6.32 1.63 5.10
CA ALA A 343 6.95 1.86 3.79
C ALA A 343 8.25 1.04 3.65
N MET A 344 9.10 1.00 4.70
CA MET A 344 10.29 0.15 4.72
C MET A 344 9.95 -1.32 4.56
N ALA A 345 8.86 -1.77 5.19
CA ALA A 345 8.38 -3.13 5.05
C ALA A 345 7.94 -3.46 3.61
N ARG A 346 7.28 -2.52 2.93
CA ARG A 346 6.94 -2.66 1.49
C ARG A 346 8.15 -2.63 0.54
N ILE A 347 9.29 -2.11 0.99
CA ILE A 347 10.55 -2.17 0.24
C ILE A 347 11.21 -3.54 0.46
N THR A 348 11.31 -3.99 1.71
CA THR A 348 12.08 -5.18 2.07
C THR A 348 11.30 -6.49 1.86
N GLY A 349 9.96 -6.46 1.98
CA GLY A 349 9.10 -7.64 1.82
C GLY A 349 9.22 -8.29 0.44
N PRO A 350 8.99 -7.55 -0.66
CA PRO A 350 9.15 -8.11 -2.02
C PRO A 350 10.56 -8.59 -2.30
N ALA A 351 11.60 -7.83 -1.87
CA ALA A 351 12.99 -8.23 -2.07
C ALA A 351 13.31 -9.56 -1.38
N TRP A 352 12.87 -9.74 -0.13
CA TRP A 352 13.01 -11.01 0.58
C TRP A 352 12.21 -12.13 -0.10
N ALA A 353 10.94 -11.87 -0.45
CA ALA A 353 10.08 -12.87 -1.04
C ALA A 353 10.61 -13.37 -2.40
N GLY A 354 11.10 -12.46 -3.24
CA GLY A 354 11.72 -12.83 -4.53
C GLY A 354 13.00 -13.62 -4.37
N PHE A 355 13.86 -13.24 -3.41
CA PHE A 355 15.04 -14.01 -3.06
C PHE A 355 14.66 -15.42 -2.58
N ALA A 356 13.73 -15.54 -1.64
CA ALA A 356 13.27 -16.81 -1.11
C ALA A 356 12.66 -17.71 -2.20
N PHE A 357 11.87 -17.11 -3.10
CA PHE A 357 11.29 -17.81 -4.24
C PHE A 357 12.34 -18.40 -5.18
N GLY A 358 13.37 -17.60 -5.51
CA GLY A 358 14.43 -18.03 -6.42
C GLY A 358 15.43 -19.01 -5.79
N ALA A 359 15.77 -18.83 -4.50
CA ALA A 359 16.80 -19.62 -3.83
C ALA A 359 16.28 -20.95 -3.23
N PHE A 360 15.05 -20.95 -2.71
CA PHE A 360 14.52 -22.10 -1.97
C PHE A 360 13.29 -22.74 -2.64
N GLY A 361 12.66 -22.05 -3.59
CA GLY A 361 11.51 -22.56 -4.35
C GLY A 361 10.24 -21.72 -4.18
N PRO A 362 9.20 -22.00 -5.01
CA PRO A 362 8.00 -21.16 -5.14
C PRO A 362 7.20 -20.98 -3.84
N ASP A 363 7.19 -21.95 -2.96
CA ASP A 363 6.38 -21.94 -1.73
C ASP A 363 7.05 -21.22 -0.55
N TRP A 364 8.39 -21.02 -0.61
CA TRP A 364 9.16 -20.46 0.50
C TRP A 364 8.79 -19.03 0.91
N PRO A 365 8.39 -18.13 0.02
CA PRO A 365 7.88 -16.81 0.43
C PRO A 365 6.71 -16.92 1.41
N PHE A 366 5.82 -17.88 1.18
CA PHE A 366 4.64 -18.10 2.02
C PHE A 366 5.03 -18.75 3.36
N PHE A 367 5.85 -19.78 3.37
CA PHE A 367 6.32 -20.40 4.61
C PHE A 367 7.11 -19.41 5.49
N SER A 368 8.02 -18.64 4.90
CA SER A 368 8.74 -17.60 5.64
C SER A 368 7.82 -16.49 6.15
N GLY A 369 6.81 -16.10 5.35
CA GLY A 369 5.76 -15.19 5.77
C GLY A 369 4.93 -15.72 6.96
N ALA A 370 4.60 -17.02 6.94
CA ALA A 370 3.90 -17.67 8.06
C ALA A 370 4.74 -17.62 9.35
N VAL A 371 6.05 -17.88 9.27
CA VAL A 371 6.96 -17.75 10.43
C VAL A 371 6.95 -16.31 10.97
N VAL A 372 7.04 -15.31 10.10
CA VAL A 372 6.96 -13.89 10.52
C VAL A 372 5.64 -13.59 11.23
N MET A 373 4.51 -14.16 10.78
CA MET A 373 3.21 -13.96 11.43
C MET A 373 3.12 -14.64 12.81
N VAL A 374 3.77 -15.80 13.01
CA VAL A 374 3.89 -16.42 14.35
C VAL A 374 4.70 -15.51 15.29
N VAL A 375 5.83 -14.97 14.81
CA VAL A 375 6.62 -14.01 15.59
C VAL A 375 5.79 -12.76 15.91
N MET A 376 5.06 -12.24 14.93
CA MET A 376 4.15 -11.12 15.13
C MET A 376 3.11 -11.41 16.22
N PHE A 377 2.48 -12.60 16.17
CA PHE A 377 1.48 -12.99 17.16
C PHE A 377 2.07 -13.02 18.58
N ILE A 378 3.26 -13.64 18.74
CA ILE A 378 3.96 -13.70 20.04
C ILE A 378 4.33 -12.30 20.54
N LEU A 379 4.84 -11.44 19.67
CA LEU A 379 5.18 -10.06 20.03
C LEU A 379 3.93 -9.23 20.35
N ALA A 380 2.85 -9.41 19.60
CA ALA A 380 1.57 -8.74 19.85
C ALA A 380 1.01 -9.08 21.24
N LEU A 381 1.15 -10.32 21.72
CA LEU A 381 0.75 -10.70 23.07
C LEU A 381 1.49 -9.92 24.18
N ARG A 382 2.72 -9.44 23.89
CA ARG A 382 3.52 -8.64 24.84
C ARG A 382 3.22 -7.13 24.81
N VAL A 383 2.47 -6.66 23.81
CA VAL A 383 2.02 -5.27 23.73
C VAL A 383 0.93 -5.06 24.79
N LYS A 384 1.20 -4.19 25.78
CA LYS A 384 0.21 -3.90 26.81
C LYS A 384 -0.95 -3.05 26.25
N PRO A 385 -2.18 -3.19 26.76
CA PRO A 385 -3.27 -2.25 26.44
C PRO A 385 -2.89 -0.82 26.91
N ALA A 386 -3.25 0.19 26.11
CA ALA A 386 -2.87 1.58 26.41
C ALA A 386 -3.41 2.11 27.76
N ALA A 387 -4.49 1.54 28.29
CA ALA A 387 -5.05 1.86 29.59
C ALA A 387 -4.11 1.52 30.78
N ASP A 388 -3.30 0.47 30.64
CA ASP A 388 -2.37 0.05 31.70
C ASP A 388 -1.06 0.84 31.69
N SER A 389 -0.73 1.47 30.56
CA SER A 389 0.50 2.29 30.45
C SER A 389 0.36 3.71 31.02
N ALA A 390 -0.85 4.21 31.18
CA ALA A 390 -1.11 5.51 31.83
C ALA A 390 -0.91 5.44 33.36
N LYS A 391 -1.23 4.29 33.98
CA LYS A 391 -1.08 4.08 35.43
C LYS A 391 0.37 3.90 35.91
N GLY A 392 1.30 3.66 35.04
CA GLY A 392 2.73 3.48 35.38
C GLY A 392 3.60 4.72 35.15
N ARG A 393 2.98 5.88 34.85
CA ARG A 393 3.65 7.16 34.62
C ARG A 393 3.29 8.25 35.63
N GLU A 394 2.44 7.93 36.62
CA GLU A 394 2.27 8.68 37.86
C GLU A 394 3.24 8.13 38.93
#